data_99466d03d41c6b88dbf44a3cf98d59aa
#
_entry.id   99466d03d41c6b88dbf44a3cf98d59aa
#
_cell.length_a   1.000
_cell.length_b   1.000
_cell.length_c   1.000
_cell.angle_alpha   90.00
_cell.angle_beta   90.00
_cell.angle_gamma   90.00
#
_symmetry.space_group_name_H-M   'P 1'
#
loop_
_entity.id
_entity.type
_entity.pdbx_description
1 polymer ?
#
loop_
_entity_poly.entity_id
_entity_poly.type
_entity_poly.pdbx_seq_one_letter_code
_entity_poly.pdbx_strand_id
1 'polypeptide(L)'
;MTISKQDVNAYYQKAGIVLTDDEVEDIQIMDYGLGKLEETGLQLFVYVNTDRYCSKELVLFPRQTCPEHRHPPVSGEKGKQETFRCRWGKVYLYVEGEKAENPSVLPPEEDKEYYTVWNEIVLEPGGQYTIPPDTKHWFQAGEDGAVVTEMSSPSTDDHDIFTDPRI
;
A
#
# COMPACT_ATOMS: atom_id res chain seq x y z
N MET A 1 -15.54 -13.81 1.05
CA MET A 1 -14.46 -14.85 1.11
C MET A 1 -13.44 -14.36 2.13
N THR A 2 -12.95 -15.20 3.02
CA THR A 2 -11.97 -14.74 4.02
C THR A 2 -10.58 -14.90 3.44
N ILE A 3 -9.84 -13.80 3.28
CA ILE A 3 -8.45 -13.83 2.86
C ILE A 3 -7.59 -14.44 3.96
N SER A 4 -6.83 -15.48 3.63
CA SER A 4 -5.90 -16.13 4.55
C SER A 4 -4.44 -15.71 4.30
N LYS A 5 -3.56 -15.94 5.26
CA LYS A 5 -2.12 -15.71 5.10
C LYS A 5 -1.52 -16.55 3.97
N GLN A 6 -2.03 -17.74 3.75
CA GLN A 6 -1.65 -18.62 2.65
C GLN A 6 -2.05 -18.05 1.29
N ASP A 7 -3.21 -17.40 1.19
CA ASP A 7 -3.61 -16.69 -0.04
C ASP A 7 -2.65 -15.53 -0.32
N VAL A 8 -2.23 -14.79 0.70
CA VAL A 8 -1.23 -13.71 0.57
C VAL A 8 0.12 -14.27 0.13
N ASN A 9 0.60 -15.35 0.77
CA ASN A 9 1.86 -15.99 0.43
C ASN A 9 1.88 -16.49 -1.02
N ALA A 10 0.74 -16.95 -1.56
CA ALA A 10 0.65 -17.35 -2.96
C ALA A 10 0.95 -16.19 -3.92
N TYR A 11 0.62 -14.94 -3.56
CA TYR A 11 1.02 -13.75 -4.32
C TYR A 11 2.52 -13.48 -4.22
N TYR A 12 3.12 -13.60 -3.06
CA TYR A 12 4.57 -13.47 -2.92
C TYR A 12 5.31 -14.48 -3.81
N GLN A 13 4.84 -15.72 -3.85
CA GLN A 13 5.41 -16.76 -4.72
C GLN A 13 5.33 -16.40 -6.21
N LYS A 14 4.23 -15.79 -6.67
CA LYS A 14 4.11 -15.27 -8.05
C LYS A 14 5.18 -14.22 -8.37
N ALA A 15 5.58 -13.44 -7.38
CA ALA A 15 6.63 -12.43 -7.50
C ALA A 15 8.05 -12.99 -7.32
N GLY A 16 8.19 -14.31 -7.07
CA GLY A 16 9.47 -14.95 -6.77
C GLY A 16 10.01 -14.62 -5.38
N ILE A 17 9.14 -14.19 -4.46
CA ILE A 17 9.49 -13.89 -3.07
C ILE A 17 9.20 -15.13 -2.23
N VAL A 18 10.20 -15.56 -1.46
CA VAL A 18 10.10 -16.73 -0.58
C VAL A 18 10.08 -16.27 0.86
N LEU A 19 9.03 -16.64 1.59
CA LEU A 19 8.92 -16.51 3.04
C LEU A 19 9.08 -17.89 3.68
N THR A 20 9.66 -17.94 4.86
CA THR A 20 9.64 -19.14 5.71
C THR A 20 8.25 -19.37 6.30
N ASP A 21 7.98 -20.55 6.82
CA ASP A 21 6.69 -20.85 7.44
C ASP A 21 6.39 -19.91 8.62
N ASP A 22 7.39 -19.58 9.43
CA ASP A 22 7.26 -18.63 10.53
C ASP A 22 6.94 -17.20 10.01
N GLU A 23 7.58 -16.76 8.95
CA GLU A 23 7.32 -15.45 8.33
C GLU A 23 5.92 -15.37 7.72
N VAL A 24 5.40 -16.46 7.18
CA VAL A 24 4.00 -16.52 6.69
C VAL A 24 3.03 -16.29 7.84
N GLU A 25 3.32 -16.80 9.04
CA GLU A 25 2.48 -16.56 10.22
C GLU A 25 2.56 -15.10 10.71
N ASP A 26 3.59 -14.36 10.37
CA ASP A 26 3.76 -12.94 10.68
C ASP A 26 3.11 -11.99 9.65
N ILE A 27 2.52 -12.52 8.57
CA ILE A 27 1.78 -11.70 7.61
C ILE A 27 0.62 -10.98 8.31
N GLN A 28 0.54 -9.67 8.08
CA GLN A 28 -0.53 -8.81 8.57
C GLN A 28 -1.58 -8.64 7.48
N ILE A 29 -2.85 -8.71 7.87
CA ILE A 29 -4.01 -8.49 6.99
C ILE A 29 -4.82 -7.36 7.61
N MET A 30 -4.95 -6.25 6.88
CA MET A 30 -5.55 -5.02 7.38
C MET A 30 -6.75 -4.62 6.54
N ASP A 31 -7.91 -4.50 7.17
CA ASP A 31 -9.14 -3.95 6.58
C ASP A 31 -9.44 -2.52 7.07
N TYR A 32 -8.50 -1.95 7.82
CA TYR A 32 -8.59 -0.60 8.40
C TYR A 32 -9.83 -0.39 9.30
N GLY A 33 -10.41 -1.46 9.80
CA GLY A 33 -11.63 -1.41 10.61
C GLY A 33 -12.92 -1.16 9.82
N LEU A 34 -12.84 -1.15 8.48
CA LEU A 34 -13.99 -0.87 7.62
C LEU A 34 -14.85 -2.10 7.34
N GLY A 35 -14.34 -3.30 7.60
CA GLY A 35 -15.07 -4.56 7.34
C GLY A 35 -15.28 -4.87 5.86
N LYS A 36 -14.48 -4.28 4.97
CA LYS A 36 -14.59 -4.38 3.51
C LYS A 36 -13.26 -4.83 2.88
N LEU A 37 -12.59 -5.81 3.49
CA LEU A 37 -11.24 -6.25 3.11
C LEU A 37 -11.07 -6.52 1.62
N GLU A 38 -12.09 -7.05 0.94
CA GLU A 38 -12.01 -7.37 -0.49
C GLU A 38 -11.93 -6.10 -1.38
N GLU A 39 -12.45 -4.96 -0.90
CA GLU A 39 -12.45 -3.70 -1.63
C GLU A 39 -11.36 -2.75 -1.11
N THR A 40 -11.26 -2.65 0.23
CA THR A 40 -10.37 -1.73 0.93
C THR A 40 -9.55 -2.51 1.94
N GLY A 41 -8.25 -2.55 1.71
CA GLY A 41 -7.35 -3.30 2.58
C GLY A 41 -5.94 -3.36 2.03
N LEU A 42 -5.07 -3.95 2.84
CA LEU A 42 -3.67 -4.19 2.49
C LEU A 42 -3.17 -5.40 3.27
N GLN A 43 -2.38 -6.22 2.63
CA GLN A 43 -1.67 -7.32 3.26
C GLN A 43 -0.18 -7.04 3.18
N LEU A 44 0.54 -7.27 4.26
CA LEU A 44 1.97 -6.99 4.27
C LEU A 44 2.77 -7.92 5.18
N PHE A 45 4.04 -8.04 4.84
CA PHE A 45 5.07 -8.66 5.67
C PHE A 45 6.20 -7.67 5.90
N VAL A 46 6.65 -7.53 7.15
CA VAL A 46 7.74 -6.62 7.52
C VAL A 46 9.02 -7.42 7.69
N TYR A 47 9.99 -7.22 6.80
CA TYR A 47 11.32 -7.82 6.95
C TYR A 47 12.09 -7.22 8.13
N VAL A 48 12.05 -5.91 8.21
CA VAL A 48 12.84 -5.12 9.16
C VAL A 48 12.23 -3.74 9.33
N ASN A 49 12.21 -3.24 10.55
CA ASN A 49 11.92 -1.85 10.87
C ASN A 49 12.83 -1.43 12.04
N THR A 50 13.82 -0.60 11.73
CA THR A 50 14.81 -0.11 12.69
C THR A 50 14.69 1.41 12.82
N ASP A 51 15.56 2.01 13.62
CA ASP A 51 15.70 3.48 13.71
C ASP A 51 16.35 4.11 12.45
N ARG A 52 16.76 3.30 11.48
CA ARG A 52 17.45 3.74 10.26
C ARG A 52 16.62 3.54 8.99
N TYR A 53 15.90 2.44 8.88
CA TYR A 53 15.15 2.07 7.68
C TYR A 53 14.10 1.00 7.97
N CYS A 54 13.18 0.87 7.01
CA CYS A 54 12.18 -0.19 7.01
C CYS A 54 12.10 -0.83 5.61
N SER A 55 11.81 -2.12 5.57
CA SER A 55 11.52 -2.84 4.34
C SER A 55 10.34 -3.80 4.54
N LYS A 56 9.41 -3.77 3.60
CA LYS A 56 8.18 -4.57 3.62
C LYS A 56 7.88 -5.13 2.24
N GLU A 57 7.11 -6.19 2.22
CA GLU A 57 6.41 -6.64 1.01
C GLU A 57 4.91 -6.42 1.19
N LEU A 58 4.29 -5.80 0.19
CA LEU A 58 2.87 -5.50 0.17
C LEU A 58 2.18 -6.40 -0.86
N VAL A 59 0.99 -6.87 -0.52
CA VAL A 59 0.08 -7.55 -1.46
C VAL A 59 -1.25 -6.81 -1.48
N LEU A 60 -1.74 -6.55 -2.68
CA LEU A 60 -3.13 -6.15 -2.89
C LEU A 60 -3.79 -7.20 -3.78
N PHE A 61 -4.97 -7.62 -3.38
CA PHE A 61 -5.81 -8.49 -4.18
C PHE A 61 -6.40 -7.75 -5.37
N PRO A 62 -7.01 -8.43 -6.35
CA PRO A 62 -7.56 -7.78 -7.52
C PRO A 62 -8.45 -6.58 -7.17
N ARG A 63 -8.10 -5.40 -7.69
CA ARG A 63 -8.80 -4.11 -7.48
C ARG A 63 -8.89 -3.63 -6.04
N GLN A 64 -8.21 -4.27 -5.10
CA GLN A 64 -8.17 -3.83 -3.70
C GLN A 64 -7.46 -2.49 -3.58
N THR A 65 -8.02 -1.61 -2.76
CA THR A 65 -7.55 -0.22 -2.57
C THR A 65 -6.97 -0.05 -1.17
N CYS A 66 -5.74 0.48 -1.09
CA CYS A 66 -5.20 1.02 0.15
C CYS A 66 -5.70 2.46 0.30
N PRO A 67 -6.36 2.81 1.43
CA PRO A 67 -6.99 4.12 1.61
C PRO A 67 -6.00 5.28 1.57
N GLU A 68 -6.51 6.47 1.20
CA GLU A 68 -5.72 7.69 1.19
C GLU A 68 -5.23 8.05 2.59
N HIS A 69 -3.92 8.23 2.69
CA HIS A 69 -3.25 8.59 3.94
C HIS A 69 -1.97 9.39 3.65
N ARG A 70 -1.39 9.90 4.71
CA ARG A 70 -0.06 10.51 4.72
C ARG A 70 0.71 10.11 5.96
N HIS A 71 2.02 10.14 5.87
CA HIS A 71 2.93 9.85 6.96
C HIS A 71 3.46 11.17 7.53
N PRO A 72 2.84 11.71 8.61
CA PRO A 72 3.17 13.02 9.12
C PRO A 72 4.53 13.02 9.86
N PRO A 73 5.13 14.21 10.10
CA PRO A 73 6.25 14.34 11.00
C PRO A 73 5.93 13.79 12.39
N VAL A 74 6.87 13.07 12.97
CA VAL A 74 6.75 12.49 14.33
C VAL A 74 7.94 12.90 15.18
N SER A 75 7.71 13.43 16.35
CA SER A 75 8.76 13.78 17.33
C SER A 75 9.87 14.70 16.78
N GLY A 76 9.52 15.60 15.86
CA GLY A 76 10.46 16.54 15.23
C GLY A 76 11.24 15.97 14.03
N GLU A 77 11.09 14.69 13.76
CA GLU A 77 11.64 14.05 12.54
C GLU A 77 10.66 14.22 11.37
N LYS A 78 11.20 14.27 10.15
CA LYS A 78 10.38 14.27 8.93
C LYS A 78 9.51 13.01 8.88
N GLY A 79 8.34 13.11 8.28
CA GLY A 79 7.49 11.95 8.01
C GLY A 79 8.21 10.86 7.20
N LYS A 80 7.65 9.66 7.22
CA LYS A 80 8.21 8.54 6.46
C LYS A 80 8.29 8.89 4.97
N GLN A 81 9.47 8.70 4.39
CA GLN A 81 9.68 8.65 2.95
C GLN A 81 9.70 7.18 2.54
N GLU A 82 8.98 6.84 1.49
CA GLU A 82 8.91 5.47 1.01
C GLU A 82 9.05 5.37 -0.49
N THR A 83 9.62 4.26 -0.94
CA THR A 83 9.76 3.91 -2.36
C THR A 83 9.03 2.61 -2.62
N PHE A 84 8.08 2.64 -3.55
CA PHE A 84 7.39 1.46 -4.04
C PHE A 84 8.08 0.94 -5.30
N ARG A 85 8.36 -0.35 -5.33
CA ARG A 85 8.77 -1.07 -6.53
C ARG A 85 7.79 -2.19 -6.81
N CYS A 86 7.10 -2.12 -7.94
CA CYS A 86 6.22 -3.20 -8.36
C CYS A 86 7.04 -4.45 -8.71
N ARG A 87 6.66 -5.58 -8.14
CA ARG A 87 7.32 -6.88 -8.35
C ARG A 87 6.50 -7.80 -9.23
N TRP A 88 5.19 -7.71 -9.12
CA TRP A 88 4.24 -8.52 -9.87
C TRP A 88 2.91 -7.80 -9.98
N GLY A 89 2.17 -8.05 -11.07
CA GLY A 89 0.89 -7.39 -11.31
C GLY A 89 1.02 -5.92 -11.70
N LYS A 90 0.11 -5.08 -11.27
CA LYS A 90 0.08 -3.66 -11.57
C LYS A 90 -0.46 -2.87 -10.40
N VAL A 91 0.13 -1.71 -10.13
CA VAL A 91 -0.36 -0.75 -9.13
C VAL A 91 -0.63 0.60 -9.79
N TYR A 92 -1.78 1.15 -9.52
CA TYR A 92 -2.13 2.53 -9.77
C TYR A 92 -1.93 3.32 -8.48
N LEU A 93 -0.87 4.12 -8.43
CA LEU A 93 -0.54 4.98 -7.30
C LEU A 93 -1.01 6.40 -7.61
N TYR A 94 -1.72 6.99 -6.68
CA TYR A 94 -2.17 8.38 -6.75
C TYR A 94 -1.54 9.17 -5.63
N VAL A 95 -0.91 10.28 -5.99
CA VAL A 95 -0.21 11.18 -5.05
C VAL A 95 -0.67 12.62 -5.24
N GLU A 96 -0.24 13.49 -4.35
CA GLU A 96 -0.41 14.94 -4.54
C GLU A 96 0.27 15.40 -5.84
N GLY A 97 -0.33 16.36 -6.54
CA GLY A 97 0.19 16.91 -7.77
C GLY A 97 -0.89 17.21 -8.80
N GLU A 98 -0.50 17.26 -10.06
CA GLU A 98 -1.42 17.54 -11.16
C GLU A 98 -2.41 16.38 -11.35
N LYS A 99 -3.69 16.71 -11.31
CA LYS A 99 -4.75 15.72 -11.43
C LYS A 99 -4.78 15.10 -12.83
N ALA A 100 -4.80 13.76 -12.90
CA ALA A 100 -5.07 13.04 -14.14
C ALA A 100 -6.46 13.40 -14.70
N GLU A 101 -6.53 13.73 -15.98
CA GLU A 101 -7.81 14.05 -16.64
C GLU A 101 -8.76 12.84 -16.69
N ASN A 102 -8.19 11.66 -16.92
CA ASN A 102 -8.92 10.40 -17.02
C ASN A 102 -8.19 9.34 -16.17
N PRO A 103 -8.49 9.25 -14.87
CA PRO A 103 -7.86 8.25 -14.01
C PRO A 103 -8.15 6.83 -14.51
N SER A 104 -7.12 5.98 -14.49
CA SER A 104 -7.23 4.58 -14.96
C SER A 104 -8.13 3.72 -14.09
N VAL A 105 -8.22 4.05 -12.79
CA VAL A 105 -9.09 3.36 -11.83
C VAL A 105 -9.78 4.39 -10.92
N LEU A 106 -10.87 3.96 -10.31
CA LEU A 106 -11.62 4.74 -9.33
C LEU A 106 -11.61 4.02 -7.99
N PRO A 107 -11.60 4.75 -6.87
CA PRO A 107 -11.74 4.15 -5.55
C PRO A 107 -13.15 3.57 -5.38
N PRO A 108 -13.40 2.81 -4.29
CA PRO A 108 -14.73 2.34 -3.98
C PRO A 108 -15.76 3.48 -4.01
N GLU A 109 -16.86 3.29 -4.73
CA GLU A 109 -17.85 4.35 -5.01
C GLU A 109 -18.45 4.96 -3.72
N GLU A 110 -18.67 4.12 -2.71
CA GLU A 110 -19.24 4.56 -1.44
C GLU A 110 -18.29 5.45 -0.62
N ASP A 111 -16.97 5.34 -0.89
CA ASP A 111 -15.93 6.00 -0.11
C ASP A 111 -15.18 7.07 -0.93
N LYS A 112 -15.63 7.37 -2.15
CA LYS A 112 -14.93 8.25 -3.09
C LYS A 112 -14.62 9.65 -2.56
N GLU A 113 -15.42 10.14 -1.63
CA GLU A 113 -15.23 11.45 -1.00
C GLU A 113 -13.93 11.53 -0.18
N TYR A 114 -13.39 10.39 0.25
CA TYR A 114 -12.17 10.29 1.04
C TYR A 114 -10.89 10.13 0.20
N TYR A 115 -11.01 10.23 -1.13
CA TYR A 115 -9.89 10.15 -2.06
C TYR A 115 -9.74 11.50 -2.78
N THR A 116 -8.75 12.29 -2.35
CA THR A 116 -8.65 13.71 -2.73
C THR A 116 -7.46 14.01 -3.65
N VAL A 117 -6.49 13.09 -3.76
CA VAL A 117 -5.31 13.25 -4.63
C VAL A 117 -5.37 12.33 -5.85
N TRP A 118 -4.95 12.83 -7.02
CA TRP A 118 -5.26 12.22 -8.31
C TRP A 118 -4.12 12.30 -9.34
N ASN A 119 -2.89 12.63 -8.92
CA ASN A 119 -1.73 12.54 -9.80
C ASN A 119 -1.36 11.06 -9.95
N GLU A 120 -1.66 10.49 -11.12
CA GLU A 120 -1.55 9.07 -11.39
C GLU A 120 -0.14 8.64 -11.77
N ILE A 121 0.34 7.61 -11.11
CA ILE A 121 1.59 6.92 -11.42
C ILE A 121 1.30 5.43 -11.57
N VAL A 122 1.52 4.90 -12.75
CA VAL A 122 1.29 3.48 -13.03
C VAL A 122 2.59 2.72 -12.84
N LEU A 123 2.58 1.74 -11.95
CA LEU A 123 3.71 0.88 -11.69
C LEU A 123 3.45 -0.54 -12.21
N GLU A 124 4.22 -0.93 -13.20
CA GLU A 124 4.33 -2.30 -13.71
C GLU A 124 5.61 -2.95 -13.17
N PRO A 125 5.79 -4.27 -13.29
CA PRO A 125 6.99 -4.95 -12.77
C PRO A 125 8.28 -4.26 -13.19
N GLY A 126 9.10 -3.89 -12.19
CA GLY A 126 10.32 -3.10 -12.36
C GLY A 126 10.13 -1.58 -12.26
N GLY A 127 8.90 -1.08 -12.36
CA GLY A 127 8.59 0.33 -12.11
C GLY A 127 8.67 0.68 -10.63
N GLN A 128 9.14 1.87 -10.31
CA GLN A 128 9.21 2.36 -8.94
C GLN A 128 8.96 3.87 -8.86
N TYR A 129 8.51 4.29 -7.70
CA TYR A 129 8.27 5.69 -7.38
C TYR A 129 8.56 5.96 -5.91
N THR A 130 9.20 7.09 -5.62
CA THR A 130 9.46 7.52 -4.26
C THR A 130 8.43 8.58 -3.85
N ILE A 131 7.69 8.29 -2.79
CA ILE A 131 6.71 9.20 -2.18
C ILE A 131 7.44 10.03 -1.12
N PRO A 132 7.48 11.38 -1.27
CA PRO A 132 8.10 12.25 -0.27
C PRO A 132 7.40 12.17 1.09
N PRO A 133 8.08 12.58 2.18
CA PRO A 133 7.44 12.69 3.49
C PRO A 133 6.17 13.54 3.47
N ASP A 134 5.22 13.19 4.34
CA ASP A 134 3.98 13.95 4.57
C ASP A 134 3.14 14.22 3.32
N THR A 135 3.21 13.32 2.34
CA THR A 135 2.51 13.42 1.05
C THR A 135 1.29 12.50 1.06
N LYS A 136 0.11 13.06 0.80
CA LYS A 136 -1.10 12.25 0.63
C LYS A 136 -0.95 11.32 -0.56
N HIS A 137 -1.33 10.08 -0.36
CA HIS A 137 -1.33 9.06 -1.43
C HIS A 137 -2.32 7.95 -1.12
N TRP A 138 -2.76 7.29 -2.16
CA TRP A 138 -3.53 6.05 -2.13
C TRP A 138 -3.16 5.20 -3.34
N PHE A 139 -3.45 3.93 -3.30
CA PHE A 139 -3.12 3.04 -4.41
C PHE A 139 -4.09 1.88 -4.52
N GLN A 140 -4.25 1.40 -5.75
CA GLN A 140 -5.14 0.29 -6.07
C GLN A 140 -4.41 -0.69 -6.97
N ALA A 141 -4.62 -1.99 -6.74
CA ALA A 141 -4.12 -3.01 -7.66
C ALA A 141 -4.94 -3.06 -8.95
N GLY A 142 -4.30 -3.54 -10.00
CA GLY A 142 -4.98 -3.91 -11.23
C GLY A 142 -5.85 -5.16 -11.09
N GLU A 143 -6.35 -5.67 -12.21
CA GLU A 143 -7.31 -6.78 -12.25
C GLU A 143 -6.76 -8.11 -11.73
N ASP A 144 -5.46 -8.30 -11.76
CA ASP A 144 -4.80 -9.53 -11.28
C ASP A 144 -4.29 -9.42 -9.84
N GLY A 145 -4.35 -8.24 -9.25
CA GLY A 145 -3.70 -7.92 -7.98
C GLY A 145 -2.30 -7.36 -8.20
N ALA A 146 -1.55 -7.20 -7.11
CA ALA A 146 -0.18 -6.69 -7.16
C ALA A 146 0.67 -7.14 -5.98
N VAL A 147 1.97 -7.22 -6.22
CA VAL A 147 3.00 -7.36 -5.19
C VAL A 147 3.98 -6.20 -5.32
N VAL A 148 4.22 -5.51 -4.21
CA VAL A 148 5.05 -4.31 -4.15
C VAL A 148 6.06 -4.45 -3.02
N THR A 149 7.34 -4.21 -3.33
CA THR A 149 8.35 -4.00 -2.28
C THR A 149 8.31 -2.53 -1.85
N GLU A 150 8.14 -2.29 -0.57
CA GLU A 150 8.28 -0.98 0.07
C GLU A 150 9.62 -0.88 0.77
N MET A 151 10.41 0.11 0.39
CA MET A 151 11.65 0.50 1.05
C MET A 151 11.44 1.90 1.62
N SER A 152 11.67 2.09 2.91
CA SER A 152 11.37 3.38 3.54
C SER A 152 12.38 3.78 4.62
N SER A 153 12.33 5.04 5.01
CA SER A 153 12.80 5.48 6.32
C SER A 153 12.02 4.73 7.43
N PRO A 154 12.40 4.84 8.72
CA PRO A 154 11.69 4.13 9.79
C PRO A 154 10.19 4.26 9.69
N SER A 155 9.46 3.14 9.79
CA SER A 155 8.00 3.12 9.72
C SER A 155 7.39 3.64 11.02
N THR A 156 6.46 4.57 10.87
CA THR A 156 5.66 5.17 11.93
C THR A 156 4.18 5.06 11.58
N ASP A 157 3.77 3.92 11.02
CA ASP A 157 2.44 3.71 10.44
C ASP A 157 1.30 3.85 11.46
N ASP A 158 1.58 3.65 12.76
CA ASP A 158 0.66 3.94 13.87
C ASP A 158 0.35 5.43 14.05
N HIS A 159 1.12 6.33 13.39
CA HIS A 159 0.90 7.77 13.35
C HIS A 159 0.28 8.24 12.02
N ASP A 160 -0.01 7.35 11.11
CA ASP A 160 -0.59 7.69 9.81
C ASP A 160 -1.90 8.47 9.97
N ILE A 161 -2.07 9.46 9.09
CA ILE A 161 -3.30 10.26 9.04
C ILE A 161 -4.06 9.88 7.79
N PHE A 162 -5.22 9.25 8.00
CA PHE A 162 -6.14 8.88 6.93
C PHE A 162 -7.08 10.03 6.60
N THR A 163 -7.44 10.17 5.33
CA THR A 163 -8.46 11.14 4.90
C THR A 163 -9.85 10.69 5.34
N ASP A 164 -10.07 9.38 5.39
CA ASP A 164 -11.31 8.79 5.91
C ASP A 164 -11.33 8.85 7.45
N PRO A 165 -12.26 9.58 8.07
CA PRO A 165 -12.29 9.72 9.53
C PRO A 165 -12.77 8.47 10.28
N ARG A 166 -13.16 7.43 9.57
CA ARG A 166 -13.57 6.15 10.16
C ARG A 166 -12.41 5.22 10.47
N ILE A 167 -11.21 5.55 9.94
CA ILE A 167 -9.95 4.81 10.11
C ILE A 167 -9.12 5.40 11.24
#